data_9a68588a4b528c6b217d6f931784b10b
#
_entry.id   9a68588a4b528c6b217d6f931784b10b
#
_cell.length_a   1.000
_cell.length_b   1.000
_cell.length_c   1.000
_cell.angle_alpha   90.00
_cell.angle_beta   90.00
_cell.angle_gamma   90.00
#
_symmetry.space_group_name_H-M   'P 1'
#
loop_
_entity.id
_entity.type
_entity.pdbx_description
1 polymer ?
#
loop_
_entity_poly.entity_id
_entity_poly.type
_entity_poly.pdbx_seq_one_letter_code
_entity_poly.pdbx_strand_id
1 'polypeptide(L)'
;MAVLKIVFSPTGGTENAAYIVANTLSNNVETIDLCDRTLDFDSVAVSAGDVCVIAVPSYGGRVPAIAVERLAKIKGNGAKAVLMAVYGNREFDDTLLELQEVAEGAGFKTIAAIGAIAEHSLVRSIAANRPDAQDQRDLERFATQIAARLAVGMFREIKVPGNKPYKEYNGVPMKPFASEACVKCGACAAACPVGAIAESSPNETDNAKCITCMRCVQVCPVKARGLADGVEAAVAQRLQPLCEGRKENVLFI
;
A
#
# COMPACT_ATOMS: atom_id res chain seq x y z
N MET A 1 -3.68 -3.92 -24.67
CA MET A 1 -4.08 -3.47 -23.31
C MET A 1 -3.52 -4.48 -22.34
N ALA A 2 -2.47 -4.13 -21.62
CA ALA A 2 -1.98 -4.90 -20.48
C ALA A 2 -2.65 -4.39 -19.19
N VAL A 3 -2.69 -5.25 -18.17
CA VAL A 3 -3.04 -4.82 -16.80
C VAL A 3 -1.77 -4.88 -15.96
N LEU A 4 -1.40 -3.73 -15.41
CA LEU A 4 -0.25 -3.60 -14.52
C LEU A 4 -0.73 -3.35 -13.09
N LYS A 5 -0.07 -3.95 -12.12
CA LYS A 5 -0.28 -3.72 -10.69
C LYS A 5 0.95 -3.01 -10.14
N ILE A 6 0.81 -1.72 -9.80
CA ILE A 6 1.86 -0.87 -9.23
C ILE A 6 1.57 -0.78 -7.73
N VAL A 7 2.40 -1.41 -6.89
CA VAL A 7 2.00 -1.62 -5.51
C VAL A 7 3.12 -1.34 -4.50
N PHE A 8 2.79 -0.61 -3.43
CA PHE A 8 3.62 -0.52 -2.23
C PHE A 8 2.99 -1.37 -1.12
N SER A 9 3.54 -2.55 -0.85
CA SER A 9 2.94 -3.49 0.09
C SER A 9 3.98 -4.17 0.99
N PRO A 10 4.46 -3.48 2.03
CA PRO A 10 5.48 -4.04 2.91
C PRO A 10 5.07 -5.32 3.64
N THR A 11 3.81 -5.46 4.03
CA THR A 11 3.30 -6.59 4.83
C THR A 11 2.32 -7.51 4.09
N GLY A 12 2.07 -7.26 2.80
CA GLY A 12 1.22 -8.10 1.95
C GLY A 12 -0.25 -7.70 1.88
N GLY A 13 -0.80 -6.96 2.86
CA GLY A 13 -2.24 -6.62 2.87
C GLY A 13 -2.68 -5.79 1.67
N THR A 14 -1.90 -4.77 1.28
CA THR A 14 -2.18 -3.96 0.08
C THR A 14 -2.06 -4.79 -1.19
N GLU A 15 -1.06 -5.67 -1.28
CA GLU A 15 -0.86 -6.60 -2.39
C GLU A 15 -2.07 -7.52 -2.58
N ASN A 16 -2.57 -8.10 -1.49
CA ASN A 16 -3.73 -8.99 -1.53
C ASN A 16 -4.98 -8.29 -2.08
N ALA A 17 -5.26 -7.07 -1.60
CA ALA A 17 -6.40 -6.29 -2.08
C ALA A 17 -6.24 -5.90 -3.57
N ALA A 18 -5.05 -5.45 -3.96
CA ALA A 18 -4.74 -5.08 -5.35
C ALA A 18 -4.77 -6.29 -6.29
N TYR A 19 -4.31 -7.46 -5.83
CA TYR A 19 -4.35 -8.71 -6.57
C TYR A 19 -5.78 -9.10 -6.96
N ILE A 20 -6.73 -9.02 -6.03
CA ILE A 20 -8.15 -9.35 -6.30
C ILE A 20 -8.68 -8.46 -7.43
N VAL A 21 -8.47 -7.15 -7.36
CA VAL A 21 -8.95 -6.20 -8.38
C VAL A 21 -8.26 -6.44 -9.72
N ALA A 22 -6.94 -6.52 -9.73
CA ALA A 22 -6.17 -6.67 -10.97
C ALA A 22 -6.47 -7.99 -11.68
N ASN A 23 -6.55 -9.10 -10.95
CA ASN A 23 -6.84 -10.41 -11.53
C ASN A 23 -8.29 -10.57 -12.02
N THR A 24 -9.23 -9.81 -11.46
CA THR A 24 -10.60 -9.74 -12.01
C THR A 24 -10.63 -8.96 -13.33
N LEU A 25 -9.72 -7.98 -13.52
CA LEU A 25 -9.61 -7.22 -14.77
C LEU A 25 -8.86 -8.00 -15.88
N SER A 26 -7.90 -8.86 -15.51
CA SER A 26 -7.10 -9.65 -16.46
C SER A 26 -6.46 -10.87 -15.79
N ASN A 27 -6.40 -11.99 -16.54
CA ASN A 27 -5.66 -13.19 -16.11
C ASN A 27 -4.12 -13.05 -16.27
N ASN A 28 -3.66 -12.02 -16.97
CA ASN A 28 -2.24 -11.72 -17.15
C ASN A 28 -1.94 -10.33 -16.58
N VAL A 29 -1.39 -10.30 -15.37
CA VAL A 29 -1.07 -9.08 -14.62
C VAL A 29 0.43 -9.00 -14.38
N GLU A 30 1.05 -7.95 -14.85
CA GLU A 30 2.43 -7.62 -14.53
C GLU A 30 2.47 -6.81 -13.23
N THR A 31 3.46 -7.09 -12.35
CA THR A 31 3.61 -6.39 -11.07
C THR A 31 4.84 -5.52 -11.04
N ILE A 32 4.68 -4.27 -10.63
CA ILE A 32 5.71 -3.29 -10.34
C ILE A 32 5.70 -3.07 -8.82
N ASP A 33 6.70 -3.63 -8.11
CA ASP A 33 6.81 -3.52 -6.65
C ASP A 33 7.47 -2.20 -6.26
N LEU A 34 6.70 -1.25 -5.76
CA LEU A 34 7.21 -0.01 -5.20
C LEU A 34 8.01 -0.21 -3.89
N CYS A 35 8.09 -1.42 -3.33
CA CYS A 35 9.00 -1.74 -2.24
C CYS A 35 10.41 -2.11 -2.73
N ASP A 36 10.58 -2.46 -4.00
CA ASP A 36 11.88 -2.81 -4.57
C ASP A 36 12.75 -1.57 -4.69
N ARG A 37 13.85 -1.52 -3.94
CA ARG A 37 14.81 -0.42 -3.98
C ARG A 37 15.85 -0.55 -5.09
N THR A 38 15.88 -1.69 -5.79
CA THR A 38 16.82 -1.96 -6.89
C THR A 38 16.23 -1.65 -8.26
N LEU A 39 14.89 -1.50 -8.33
CA LEU A 39 14.20 -1.16 -9.57
C LEU A 39 14.44 0.31 -9.95
N ASP A 40 14.83 0.52 -11.19
CA ASP A 40 14.85 1.85 -11.80
C ASP A 40 13.44 2.22 -12.27
N PHE A 41 12.75 3.03 -11.49
CA PHE A 41 11.36 3.42 -11.75
C PHE A 41 11.21 4.35 -12.97
N ASP A 42 12.28 5.07 -13.36
CA ASP A 42 12.28 5.90 -14.56
C ASP A 42 12.29 5.06 -15.86
N SER A 43 12.75 3.80 -15.76
CA SER A 43 12.78 2.85 -16.89
C SER A 43 11.48 2.04 -17.06
N VAL A 44 10.53 2.16 -16.13
CA VAL A 44 9.27 1.42 -16.19
C VAL A 44 8.44 1.90 -17.37
N ALA A 45 8.15 0.99 -18.30
CA ALA A 45 7.36 1.29 -19.50
C ALA A 45 5.87 1.06 -19.26
N VAL A 46 5.08 2.15 -19.36
CA VAL A 46 3.62 2.11 -19.32
C VAL A 46 3.09 2.77 -20.59
N SER A 47 2.11 2.17 -21.22
CA SER A 47 1.52 2.64 -22.48
C SER A 47 0.12 3.21 -22.27
N ALA A 48 -0.28 4.18 -23.08
CA ALA A 48 -1.61 4.84 -23.01
C ALA A 48 -2.80 3.86 -23.09
N GLY A 49 -2.58 2.68 -23.70
CA GLY A 49 -3.58 1.61 -23.81
C GLY A 49 -3.72 0.74 -22.56
N ASP A 50 -2.81 0.86 -21.60
CA ASP A 50 -2.78 -0.01 -20.42
C ASP A 50 -3.72 0.46 -19.32
N VAL A 51 -4.03 -0.48 -18.41
CA VAL A 51 -4.77 -0.23 -17.19
C VAL A 51 -3.87 -0.55 -16.00
N CYS A 52 -3.67 0.41 -15.12
CA CYS A 52 -2.82 0.30 -13.95
C CYS A 52 -3.66 0.29 -12.67
N VAL A 53 -3.56 -0.78 -11.87
CA VAL A 53 -4.05 -0.82 -10.50
C VAL A 53 -2.93 -0.31 -9.61
N ILE A 54 -3.07 0.92 -9.09
CA ILE A 54 -2.05 1.59 -8.27
C ILE A 54 -2.51 1.55 -6.82
N ALA A 55 -1.82 0.77 -5.99
CA ALA A 55 -2.25 0.50 -4.63
C ALA A 55 -1.18 0.84 -3.59
N VAL A 56 -1.59 1.56 -2.55
CA VAL A 56 -0.72 1.97 -1.43
C VAL A 56 -1.43 1.79 -0.09
N PRO A 57 -0.70 1.51 1.00
CA PRO A 57 -1.29 1.56 2.33
C PRO A 57 -1.45 3.01 2.79
N SER A 58 -2.42 3.24 3.68
CA SER A 58 -2.59 4.53 4.36
C SER A 58 -1.75 4.57 5.64
N TYR A 59 -0.73 5.43 5.68
CA TYR A 59 0.11 5.66 6.86
C TYR A 59 -0.27 6.99 7.52
N GLY A 60 -1.00 6.90 8.62
CA GLY A 60 -1.50 8.09 9.33
C GLY A 60 -2.46 8.95 8.49
N GLY A 61 -3.08 8.39 7.45
CA GLY A 61 -3.96 9.10 6.53
C GLY A 61 -3.27 9.69 5.30
N ARG A 62 -2.02 9.26 5.03
CA ARG A 62 -1.17 9.76 3.92
C ARG A 62 -0.60 8.60 3.12
N VAL A 63 -0.21 8.87 1.89
CA VAL A 63 0.61 7.96 1.09
C VAL A 63 2.01 7.88 1.72
N PRO A 64 2.63 6.69 1.85
CA PRO A 64 4.03 6.61 2.28
C PRO A 64 4.95 7.41 1.36
N ALA A 65 5.76 8.32 1.92
CA ALA A 65 6.57 9.26 1.13
C ALA A 65 7.46 8.58 0.07
N ILE A 66 8.03 7.41 0.40
CA ILE A 66 8.83 6.64 -0.56
C ILE A 66 7.99 6.08 -1.72
N ALA A 67 6.70 5.78 -1.48
CA ALA A 67 5.79 5.36 -2.55
C ALA A 67 5.44 6.54 -3.46
N VAL A 68 5.23 7.74 -2.90
CA VAL A 68 5.08 8.99 -3.66
C VAL A 68 6.28 9.23 -4.57
N GLU A 69 7.50 9.19 -4.00
CA GLU A 69 8.75 9.41 -4.73
C GLU A 69 8.90 8.43 -5.90
N ARG A 70 8.63 7.15 -5.68
CA ARG A 70 8.81 6.10 -6.70
C ARG A 70 7.73 6.14 -7.78
N LEU A 71 6.47 6.33 -7.37
CA LEU A 71 5.36 6.46 -8.33
C LEU A 71 5.52 7.69 -9.24
N ALA A 72 6.00 8.81 -8.71
CA ALA A 72 6.24 10.02 -9.48
C ALA A 72 7.30 9.87 -10.58
N LYS A 73 8.19 8.86 -10.49
CA LYS A 73 9.18 8.56 -11.53
C LYS A 73 8.61 7.74 -12.69
N ILE A 74 7.52 7.01 -12.47
CA ILE A 74 6.88 6.19 -13.51
C ILE A 74 6.11 7.09 -14.46
N LYS A 75 6.43 7.02 -15.76
CA LYS A 75 5.72 7.80 -16.79
C LYS A 75 4.42 7.10 -17.16
N GLY A 76 3.28 7.64 -16.70
CA GLY A 76 1.97 7.08 -16.94
C GLY A 76 1.48 7.13 -18.38
N ASN A 77 2.00 8.07 -19.21
CA ASN A 77 1.74 8.20 -20.65
C ASN A 77 0.24 8.18 -21.04
N GLY A 78 -0.65 8.61 -20.13
CA GLY A 78 -2.09 8.60 -20.35
C GLY A 78 -2.76 7.24 -20.09
N ALA A 79 -2.06 6.26 -19.52
CA ALA A 79 -2.65 4.99 -19.07
C ALA A 79 -3.75 5.22 -18.05
N LYS A 80 -4.75 4.34 -18.06
CA LYS A 80 -5.88 4.41 -17.14
C LYS A 80 -5.47 3.87 -15.77
N ALA A 81 -5.78 4.61 -14.70
CA ALA A 81 -5.45 4.22 -13.34
C ALA A 81 -6.70 3.91 -12.50
N VAL A 82 -6.68 2.77 -11.83
CA VAL A 82 -7.54 2.40 -10.72
C VAL A 82 -6.73 2.59 -9.45
N LEU A 83 -7.07 3.58 -8.64
CA LEU A 83 -6.32 3.91 -7.43
C LEU A 83 -6.86 3.14 -6.22
N MET A 84 -5.99 2.68 -5.33
CA MET A 84 -6.40 1.97 -4.12
C MET A 84 -5.67 2.51 -2.90
N ALA A 85 -6.41 3.03 -1.91
CA ALA A 85 -5.92 3.26 -0.56
C ALA A 85 -6.33 2.08 0.32
N VAL A 86 -5.35 1.34 0.85
CA VAL A 86 -5.60 0.17 1.70
C VAL A 86 -5.27 0.51 3.14
N TYR A 87 -6.20 0.26 4.06
CA TYR A 87 -6.07 0.72 5.44
C TYR A 87 -6.59 -0.28 6.47
N GLY A 88 -6.07 -0.17 7.70
CA GLY A 88 -6.38 -1.05 8.83
C GLY A 88 -7.59 -0.59 9.63
N ASN A 89 -8.77 -0.50 9.03
CA ASN A 89 -10.07 -0.25 9.67
C ASN A 89 -10.21 1.08 10.47
N ARG A 90 -9.18 1.97 10.52
CA ARG A 90 -9.34 3.27 11.15
C ARG A 90 -9.97 4.27 10.18
N GLU A 91 -9.19 4.77 9.24
CA GLU A 91 -9.57 5.72 8.19
C GLU A 91 -8.40 5.86 7.22
N PHE A 92 -8.67 6.21 5.97
CA PHE A 92 -7.61 6.50 4.99
C PHE A 92 -7.40 8.02 4.78
N ASP A 93 -8.20 8.86 5.41
CA ASP A 93 -8.12 10.33 5.41
C ASP A 93 -7.79 10.89 4.00
N ASP A 94 -6.62 11.49 3.81
CA ASP A 94 -6.22 12.16 2.57
C ASP A 94 -5.48 11.23 1.58
N THR A 95 -5.30 9.95 1.91
CA THR A 95 -4.49 9.01 1.11
C THR A 95 -4.97 8.90 -0.34
N LEU A 96 -6.29 8.81 -0.60
CA LEU A 96 -6.81 8.71 -1.97
C LEU A 96 -6.59 9.99 -2.76
N LEU A 97 -6.81 11.14 -2.16
CA LEU A 97 -6.59 12.44 -2.82
C LEU A 97 -5.12 12.65 -3.17
N GLU A 98 -4.22 12.36 -2.22
CA GLU A 98 -2.79 12.44 -2.46
C GLU A 98 -2.33 11.46 -3.53
N LEU A 99 -2.82 10.22 -3.50
CA LEU A 99 -2.49 9.21 -4.52
C LEU A 99 -2.97 9.63 -5.91
N GLN A 100 -4.17 10.21 -6.01
CA GLN A 100 -4.70 10.75 -7.27
C GLN A 100 -3.79 11.83 -7.84
N GLU A 101 -3.41 12.81 -7.03
CA GLU A 101 -2.56 13.91 -7.49
C GLU A 101 -1.17 13.42 -7.93
N VAL A 102 -0.58 12.48 -7.20
CA VAL A 102 0.71 11.89 -7.58
C VAL A 102 0.59 11.11 -8.89
N ALA A 103 -0.43 10.28 -9.04
CA ALA A 103 -0.64 9.49 -10.25
C ALA A 103 -0.95 10.38 -11.46
N GLU A 104 -1.82 11.37 -11.32
CA GLU A 104 -2.14 12.30 -12.40
C GLU A 104 -0.95 13.19 -12.76
N GLY A 105 -0.16 13.63 -11.78
CA GLY A 105 1.11 14.34 -11.99
C GLY A 105 2.15 13.50 -12.73
N ALA A 106 2.13 12.17 -12.56
CA ALA A 106 2.95 11.23 -13.31
C ALA A 106 2.38 10.87 -14.70
N GLY A 107 1.25 11.45 -15.09
CA GLY A 107 0.64 11.31 -16.42
C GLY A 107 -0.34 10.14 -16.54
N PHE A 108 -0.79 9.54 -15.44
CA PHE A 108 -1.91 8.58 -15.45
C PHE A 108 -3.25 9.31 -15.53
N LYS A 109 -4.29 8.60 -15.97
CA LYS A 109 -5.68 9.06 -15.99
C LYS A 109 -6.51 8.27 -15.01
N THR A 110 -6.92 8.87 -13.90
CA THR A 110 -7.77 8.21 -12.89
C THR A 110 -9.14 7.91 -13.47
N ILE A 111 -9.55 6.63 -13.45
CA ILE A 111 -10.86 6.17 -13.92
C ILE A 111 -11.72 5.57 -12.82
N ALA A 112 -11.12 5.19 -11.71
CA ALA A 112 -11.79 4.70 -10.50
C ALA A 112 -10.85 4.82 -9.31
N ALA A 113 -11.42 4.86 -8.10
CA ALA A 113 -10.66 4.78 -6.87
C ALA A 113 -11.38 3.87 -5.85
N ILE A 114 -10.61 3.17 -5.01
CA ILE A 114 -11.09 2.20 -4.05
C ILE A 114 -10.46 2.49 -2.68
N GLY A 115 -11.29 2.61 -1.64
CA GLY A 115 -10.86 2.46 -0.26
C GLY A 115 -11.05 1.00 0.16
N ALA A 116 -9.98 0.28 0.45
CA ALA A 116 -10.04 -1.14 0.78
C ALA A 116 -9.49 -1.42 2.19
N ILE A 117 -10.10 -2.40 2.87
CA ILE A 117 -9.69 -2.80 4.21
C ILE A 117 -8.71 -3.97 4.13
N ALA A 118 -7.63 -3.89 4.92
CA ALA A 118 -6.73 -5.01 5.18
C ALA A 118 -6.32 -5.04 6.64
N GLU A 119 -5.76 -6.17 7.07
CA GLU A 119 -5.20 -6.33 8.42
C GLU A 119 -4.19 -5.21 8.74
N HIS A 120 -4.31 -4.62 9.92
CA HIS A 120 -3.47 -3.51 10.33
C HIS A 120 -2.01 -3.95 10.56
N SER A 121 -1.05 -3.30 9.91
CA SER A 121 0.36 -3.75 9.89
C SER A 121 1.08 -3.72 11.24
N LEU A 122 0.70 -2.82 12.15
CA LEU A 122 1.28 -2.69 13.50
C LEU A 122 0.49 -3.48 14.55
N VAL A 123 -0.83 -3.55 14.43
CA VAL A 123 -1.72 -4.18 15.42
C VAL A 123 -2.58 -5.19 14.67
N ARG A 124 -2.08 -6.40 14.53
CA ARG A 124 -2.69 -7.43 13.67
C ARG A 124 -4.05 -7.94 14.16
N SER A 125 -4.43 -7.67 15.38
CA SER A 125 -5.78 -7.91 15.89
C SER A 125 -6.84 -6.97 15.33
N ILE A 126 -6.44 -5.82 14.78
CA ILE A 126 -7.34 -4.88 14.09
C ILE A 126 -7.50 -5.31 12.64
N ALA A 127 -8.75 -5.50 12.21
CA ALA A 127 -9.11 -6.02 10.89
C ALA A 127 -8.40 -7.36 10.58
N ALA A 128 -8.23 -8.21 11.59
CA ALA A 128 -7.54 -9.48 11.47
C ALA A 128 -8.12 -10.33 10.32
N ASN A 129 -7.24 -10.97 9.56
CA ASN A 129 -7.56 -11.82 8.41
C ASN A 129 -8.27 -11.10 7.24
N ARG A 130 -8.29 -9.75 7.21
CA ARG A 130 -8.81 -9.02 6.05
C ARG A 130 -7.69 -8.73 5.03
N PRO A 131 -8.02 -8.76 3.72
CA PRO A 131 -9.34 -8.99 3.12
C PRO A 131 -9.84 -10.42 3.32
N ASP A 132 -11.09 -10.55 3.81
CA ASP A 132 -11.78 -11.82 3.97
C ASP A 132 -12.68 -12.14 2.76
N ALA A 133 -13.47 -13.22 2.84
CA ALA A 133 -14.34 -13.64 1.73
C ALA A 133 -15.41 -12.59 1.34
N GLN A 134 -15.84 -11.73 2.29
CA GLN A 134 -16.76 -10.63 1.97
C GLN A 134 -16.01 -9.52 1.22
N ASP A 135 -14.82 -9.15 1.70
CA ASP A 135 -13.96 -8.17 1.02
C ASP A 135 -13.61 -8.61 -0.39
N GLN A 136 -13.30 -9.90 -0.58
CA GLN A 136 -13.03 -10.45 -1.89
C GLN A 136 -14.21 -10.26 -2.83
N ARG A 137 -15.43 -10.62 -2.43
CA ARG A 137 -16.64 -10.41 -3.25
C ARG A 137 -16.88 -8.94 -3.59
N ASP A 138 -16.64 -8.04 -2.65
CA ASP A 138 -16.81 -6.61 -2.88
C ASP A 138 -15.78 -6.08 -3.87
N LEU A 139 -14.51 -6.44 -3.73
CA LEU A 139 -13.44 -6.02 -4.63
C LEU A 139 -13.61 -6.61 -6.05
N GLU A 140 -14.04 -7.87 -6.17
CA GLU A 140 -14.39 -8.49 -7.46
C GLU A 140 -15.58 -7.77 -8.13
N ARG A 141 -16.61 -7.43 -7.36
CA ARG A 141 -17.76 -6.65 -7.85
C ARG A 141 -17.33 -5.25 -8.31
N PHE A 142 -16.46 -4.56 -7.58
CA PHE A 142 -15.90 -3.26 -7.98
C PHE A 142 -15.10 -3.38 -9.28
N ALA A 143 -14.24 -4.38 -9.38
CA ALA A 143 -13.46 -4.62 -10.59
C ALA A 143 -14.36 -4.91 -11.81
N THR A 144 -15.46 -5.66 -11.63
CA THR A 144 -16.46 -5.90 -12.69
C THR A 144 -17.12 -4.60 -13.14
N GLN A 145 -17.46 -3.70 -12.23
CA GLN A 145 -18.02 -2.38 -12.58
C GLN A 145 -16.99 -1.52 -13.34
N ILE A 146 -15.73 -1.56 -12.93
CA ILE A 146 -14.63 -0.87 -13.62
C ILE A 146 -14.43 -1.45 -15.03
N ALA A 147 -14.45 -2.79 -15.19
CA ALA A 147 -14.35 -3.44 -16.48
C ALA A 147 -15.47 -3.04 -17.44
N ALA A 148 -16.71 -2.92 -16.95
CA ALA A 148 -17.84 -2.45 -17.73
C ALA A 148 -17.62 -1.00 -18.23
N ARG A 149 -17.07 -0.10 -17.40
CA ARG A 149 -16.72 1.26 -17.82
C ARG A 149 -15.58 1.30 -18.84
N LEU A 150 -14.56 0.44 -18.64
CA LEU A 150 -13.47 0.30 -19.61
C LEU A 150 -13.98 -0.12 -20.99
N ALA A 151 -14.95 -1.03 -21.05
CA ALA A 151 -15.56 -1.48 -22.30
C ALA A 151 -16.35 -0.36 -23.03
N VAL A 152 -17.02 0.52 -22.27
CA VAL A 152 -17.76 1.68 -22.85
C VAL A 152 -16.81 2.79 -23.28
N GLY A 153 -15.65 2.92 -22.63
CA GLY A 153 -14.64 3.94 -22.95
C GLY A 153 -15.00 5.38 -22.54
N MET A 154 -16.06 5.57 -21.74
CA MET A 154 -16.46 6.89 -21.24
C MET A 154 -16.05 7.04 -19.77
N PHE A 155 -15.15 7.98 -19.50
CA PHE A 155 -14.67 8.27 -18.15
C PHE A 155 -15.03 9.70 -17.77
N ARG A 156 -15.54 9.88 -16.58
CA ARG A 156 -15.77 11.18 -15.97
C ARG A 156 -14.67 11.46 -14.95
N GLU A 157 -14.48 12.71 -14.62
CA GLU A 157 -13.62 13.10 -13.51
C GLU A 157 -14.10 12.42 -12.21
N ILE A 158 -13.19 11.79 -11.52
CA ILE A 158 -13.47 11.09 -10.26
C ILE A 158 -13.12 12.02 -9.10
N LYS A 159 -14.10 12.27 -8.24
CA LYS A 159 -13.87 12.98 -6.98
C LYS A 159 -13.64 11.97 -5.86
N VAL A 160 -12.44 11.97 -5.31
CA VAL A 160 -12.10 11.16 -4.14
C VAL A 160 -12.15 11.99 -2.87
N PRO A 161 -12.40 11.37 -1.70
CA PRO A 161 -12.34 12.08 -0.43
C PRO A 161 -10.90 12.46 -0.07
N GLY A 162 -10.77 13.53 0.68
CA GLY A 162 -9.52 14.07 1.20
C GLY A 162 -9.61 15.57 1.39
N ASN A 163 -8.65 16.17 2.07
CA ASN A 163 -8.60 17.59 2.37
C ASN A 163 -7.27 18.20 1.93
N LYS A 164 -7.29 19.51 1.67
CA LYS A 164 -6.10 20.34 1.51
C LYS A 164 -6.13 21.52 2.48
N PRO A 165 -5.03 21.82 3.17
CA PRO A 165 -3.76 21.08 3.16
C PRO A 165 -3.94 19.66 3.68
N TYR A 166 -3.10 18.73 3.20
CA TYR A 166 -3.12 17.34 3.67
C TYR A 166 -2.82 17.27 5.18
N LYS A 167 -3.37 16.25 5.81
CA LYS A 167 -3.09 15.91 7.20
C LYS A 167 -1.59 15.78 7.45
N GLU A 168 -1.09 16.40 8.52
CA GLU A 168 0.30 16.23 8.91
C GLU A 168 0.55 14.81 9.42
N TYR A 169 1.64 14.22 8.94
CA TYR A 169 2.09 12.90 9.38
C TYR A 169 3.62 12.87 9.48
N ASN A 170 4.12 12.82 10.68
CA ASN A 170 5.55 12.83 11.00
C ASN A 170 6.09 11.42 11.30
N GLY A 171 5.38 10.37 10.83
CA GLY A 171 5.70 8.98 11.11
C GLY A 171 5.28 8.56 12.53
N VAL A 172 5.76 7.38 12.93
CA VAL A 172 5.54 6.85 14.28
C VAL A 172 6.88 6.69 14.99
N PRO A 173 6.97 6.98 16.31
CA PRO A 173 8.24 6.99 17.03
C PRO A 173 8.80 5.58 17.26
N MET A 174 7.94 4.56 17.36
CA MET A 174 8.34 3.18 17.60
C MET A 174 8.97 2.57 16.35
N LYS A 175 10.14 1.96 16.48
CA LYS A 175 10.88 1.31 15.38
C LYS A 175 11.12 -0.16 15.70
N PRO A 176 10.99 -1.07 14.71
CA PRO A 176 11.34 -2.47 14.87
C PRO A 176 12.84 -2.63 15.12
N PHE A 177 13.19 -3.52 16.04
CA PHE A 177 14.56 -3.91 16.34
C PHE A 177 14.74 -5.42 16.22
N ALA A 178 15.97 -5.91 16.29
CA ALA A 178 16.28 -7.34 16.34
C ALA A 178 16.61 -7.75 17.77
N SER A 179 16.00 -8.85 18.23
CA SER A 179 16.34 -9.50 19.51
C SER A 179 17.64 -10.31 19.39
N GLU A 180 18.11 -10.85 20.51
CA GLU A 180 19.26 -11.75 20.59
C GLU A 180 19.12 -13.04 19.75
N ALA A 181 17.88 -13.43 19.41
CA ALA A 181 17.60 -14.56 18.53
C ALA A 181 17.99 -14.29 17.05
N CYS A 182 18.49 -13.09 16.72
CA CYS A 182 18.87 -12.74 15.37
C CYS A 182 20.08 -13.51 14.87
N VAL A 183 19.90 -14.32 13.83
CA VAL A 183 20.98 -15.09 13.17
C VAL A 183 21.72 -14.31 12.09
N LYS A 184 21.47 -13.03 11.95
CA LYS A 184 22.12 -12.11 10.98
C LYS A 184 22.04 -12.56 9.51
N CYS A 185 20.96 -13.23 9.11
CA CYS A 185 20.79 -13.78 7.75
C CYS A 185 20.62 -12.74 6.64
N GLY A 186 20.44 -11.45 6.96
CA GLY A 186 20.33 -10.36 5.96
C GLY A 186 18.96 -10.20 5.30
N ALA A 187 17.99 -11.13 5.46
CA ALA A 187 16.69 -11.07 4.79
C ALA A 187 15.94 -9.74 5.00
N CYS A 188 16.01 -9.19 6.23
CA CYS A 188 15.39 -7.90 6.56
C CYS A 188 16.10 -6.70 5.90
N ALA A 189 17.44 -6.78 5.70
CA ALA A 189 18.23 -5.75 5.03
C ALA A 189 17.89 -5.72 3.53
N ALA A 190 17.88 -6.87 2.88
CA ALA A 190 17.53 -7.01 1.47
C ALA A 190 16.09 -6.52 1.19
N ALA A 191 15.16 -6.84 2.07
CA ALA A 191 13.74 -6.49 1.90
C ALA A 191 13.39 -5.05 2.31
N CYS A 192 14.26 -4.31 2.99
CA CYS A 192 13.93 -2.99 3.53
C CYS A 192 13.72 -1.95 2.39
N PRO A 193 12.50 -1.40 2.20
CA PRO A 193 12.22 -0.53 1.07
C PRO A 193 12.97 0.82 1.13
N VAL A 194 13.43 1.22 2.32
CA VAL A 194 14.14 2.50 2.53
C VAL A 194 15.62 2.32 2.91
N GLY A 195 16.12 1.08 2.91
CA GLY A 195 17.53 0.81 3.27
C GLY A 195 17.88 1.19 4.72
N ALA A 196 16.92 1.13 5.64
CA ALA A 196 17.14 1.43 7.05
C ALA A 196 17.88 0.31 7.82
N ILE A 197 18.18 -0.80 7.17
CA ILE A 197 18.92 -1.93 7.72
C ILE A 197 20.07 -2.22 6.78
N ALA A 198 21.31 -2.06 7.29
CA ALA A 198 22.50 -2.31 6.51
C ALA A 198 22.76 -3.83 6.37
N GLU A 199 23.28 -4.26 5.23
CA GLU A 199 23.63 -5.67 5.00
C GLU A 199 24.80 -6.12 5.89
N SER A 200 25.73 -5.19 6.20
CA SER A 200 26.85 -5.43 7.10
C SER A 200 26.43 -5.56 8.58
N SER A 201 25.28 -4.99 8.97
CA SER A 201 24.76 -4.98 10.34
C SER A 201 23.25 -5.26 10.36
N PRO A 202 22.80 -6.46 9.91
CA PRO A 202 21.38 -6.73 9.72
C PRO A 202 20.57 -6.83 11.03
N ASN A 203 21.22 -6.83 12.18
CA ASN A 203 20.61 -6.73 13.50
C ASN A 203 20.35 -5.28 13.96
N GLU A 204 20.89 -4.29 13.28
CA GLU A 204 20.70 -2.87 13.59
C GLU A 204 19.61 -2.24 12.71
N THR A 205 19.04 -1.14 13.18
CA THR A 205 18.05 -0.35 12.41
C THR A 205 18.42 1.12 12.50
N ASP A 206 18.61 1.77 11.36
CA ASP A 206 18.69 3.23 11.29
C ASP A 206 17.31 3.82 11.54
N ASN A 207 17.08 4.30 12.75
CA ASN A 207 15.80 4.83 13.18
C ASN A 207 15.39 6.11 12.42
N ALA A 208 16.34 6.86 11.89
CA ALA A 208 16.06 8.07 11.13
C ALA A 208 15.49 7.73 9.73
N LYS A 209 15.96 6.65 9.11
CA LYS A 209 15.45 6.18 7.83
C LYS A 209 14.19 5.31 7.95
N CYS A 210 14.01 4.66 9.09
CA CYS A 210 12.94 3.67 9.26
C CYS A 210 11.55 4.30 9.24
N ILE A 211 10.70 3.87 8.30
CA ILE A 211 9.30 4.30 8.15
C ILE A 211 8.31 3.41 8.93
N THR A 212 8.78 2.46 9.72
CA THR A 212 7.96 1.53 10.52
C THR A 212 6.94 0.73 9.68
N CYS A 213 7.32 0.35 8.47
CA CYS A 213 6.46 -0.40 7.56
C CYS A 213 6.28 -1.88 7.93
N MET A 214 6.98 -2.37 8.94
CA MET A 214 6.95 -3.75 9.46
C MET A 214 7.41 -4.84 8.47
N ARG A 215 7.94 -4.50 7.28
CA ARG A 215 8.40 -5.51 6.31
C ARG A 215 9.52 -6.40 6.90
N CYS A 216 10.44 -5.82 7.64
CA CYS A 216 11.53 -6.56 8.30
C CYS A 216 11.03 -7.57 9.33
N VAL A 217 9.91 -7.30 9.98
CA VAL A 217 9.23 -8.23 10.91
C VAL A 217 8.59 -9.35 10.11
N GLN A 218 7.88 -9.02 9.03
CA GLN A 218 7.18 -9.98 8.18
C GLN A 218 8.11 -11.00 7.51
N VAL A 219 9.29 -10.56 7.05
CA VAL A 219 10.23 -11.42 6.30
C VAL A 219 11.23 -12.16 7.19
N CYS A 220 11.25 -11.91 8.50
CA CYS A 220 12.22 -12.53 9.40
C CYS A 220 11.94 -14.03 9.58
N PRO A 221 12.80 -14.95 9.08
CA PRO A 221 12.53 -16.38 9.10
C PRO A 221 12.52 -16.96 10.52
N VAL A 222 13.28 -16.35 11.43
CA VAL A 222 13.40 -16.79 12.85
C VAL A 222 12.59 -15.88 13.78
N LYS A 223 11.75 -14.96 13.25
CA LYS A 223 10.90 -14.05 14.03
C LYS A 223 11.66 -13.23 15.09
N ALA A 224 12.93 -12.95 14.84
CA ALA A 224 13.78 -12.18 15.74
C ALA A 224 13.55 -10.65 15.65
N ARG A 225 12.75 -10.16 14.72
CA ARG A 225 12.42 -8.75 14.61
C ARG A 225 11.03 -8.45 15.12
N GLY A 226 10.90 -7.35 15.85
CA GLY A 226 9.63 -6.92 16.45
C GLY A 226 9.70 -5.52 17.01
N LEU A 227 8.62 -5.08 17.61
CA LEU A 227 8.57 -3.89 18.46
C LEU A 227 8.95 -4.27 19.89
N ALA A 228 9.32 -3.29 20.72
CA ALA A 228 9.57 -3.53 22.13
C ALA A 228 8.30 -4.07 22.84
N ASP A 229 8.51 -4.84 23.89
CA ASP A 229 7.44 -5.41 24.69
C ASP A 229 6.44 -4.35 25.15
N GLY A 230 5.15 -4.65 25.08
CA GLY A 230 4.07 -3.75 25.44
C GLY A 230 3.74 -2.64 24.44
N VAL A 231 4.62 -2.36 23.46
CA VAL A 231 4.37 -1.29 22.47
C VAL A 231 3.17 -1.60 21.60
N GLU A 232 3.03 -2.81 21.10
CA GLU A 232 1.88 -3.22 20.30
C GLU A 232 0.57 -3.08 21.09
N ALA A 233 0.57 -3.52 22.37
CA ALA A 233 -0.58 -3.39 23.26
C ALA A 233 -0.97 -1.94 23.52
N ALA A 234 0.01 -1.05 23.74
CA ALA A 234 -0.24 0.37 23.94
C ALA A 234 -0.82 1.04 22.66
N VAL A 235 -0.31 0.67 21.49
CA VAL A 235 -0.86 1.14 20.19
C VAL A 235 -2.26 0.57 19.98
N ALA A 236 -2.49 -0.69 20.29
CA ALA A 236 -3.80 -1.32 20.20
C ALA A 236 -4.84 -0.60 21.07
N GLN A 237 -4.52 -0.34 22.33
CA GLN A 237 -5.39 0.38 23.24
C GLN A 237 -5.79 1.78 22.70
N ARG A 238 -4.86 2.49 22.07
CA ARG A 238 -5.11 3.80 21.47
C ARG A 238 -5.93 3.73 20.19
N LEU A 239 -5.72 2.71 19.35
CA LEU A 239 -6.36 2.60 18.04
C LEU A 239 -7.72 1.91 18.11
N GLN A 240 -7.94 0.98 19.03
CA GLN A 240 -9.14 0.17 19.12
C GLN A 240 -10.44 0.98 19.11
N PRO A 241 -10.60 2.07 19.88
CA PRO A 241 -11.81 2.88 19.83
C PRO A 241 -12.07 3.56 18.47
N LEU A 242 -10.99 3.80 17.69
CA LEU A 242 -11.07 4.41 16.35
C LEU A 242 -11.33 3.39 15.24
N CYS A 243 -11.16 2.10 15.55
CA CYS A 243 -11.28 0.99 14.63
C CYS A 243 -12.48 0.09 14.96
N GLU A 244 -13.41 0.57 15.81
CA GLU A 244 -14.59 -0.19 16.19
C GLU A 244 -15.51 -0.48 15.01
N GLY A 245 -16.15 -1.64 15.06
CA GLY A 245 -17.05 -2.12 14.02
C GLY A 245 -16.32 -2.55 12.75
N ARG A 246 -17.04 -3.21 11.88
CA ARG A 246 -16.56 -3.56 10.54
C ARG A 246 -16.80 -2.38 9.62
N LYS A 247 -15.73 -1.81 9.07
CA LYS A 247 -15.84 -0.86 7.95
C LYS A 247 -15.88 -1.62 6.63
N GLU A 248 -16.57 -1.06 5.65
CA GLU A 248 -16.76 -1.66 4.35
C GLU A 248 -15.79 -1.07 3.32
N ASN A 249 -15.50 -1.86 2.27
CA ASN A 249 -14.78 -1.36 1.11
C ASN A 249 -15.67 -0.37 0.35
N VAL A 250 -15.08 0.65 -0.25
CA VAL A 250 -15.80 1.69 -0.99
C VAL A 250 -15.22 1.89 -2.38
N LEU A 251 -16.10 2.15 -3.36
CA LEU A 251 -15.73 2.42 -4.75
C LEU A 251 -16.18 3.83 -5.15
N PHE A 252 -15.29 4.58 -5.79
CA PHE A 252 -15.52 5.88 -6.41
C PHE A 252 -15.35 5.74 -7.93
N ILE A 253 -16.43 5.98 -8.68
CA ILE A 253 -16.48 5.87 -10.15
C ILE A 253 -17.38 6.92 -10.78
#